data_9c450fa1b42a052e6cdc43abb9e39d0b
#
_entry.id   9c450fa1b42a052e6cdc43abb9e39d0b
#
_cell.length_a   1.000
_cell.length_b   1.000
_cell.length_c   1.000
_cell.angle_alpha   90.00
_cell.angle_beta   90.00
_cell.angle_gamma   90.00
#
_symmetry.space_group_name_H-M   'P 1'
#
loop_
_entity.id
_entity.type
_entity.pdbx_description
1 polymer ?
#
loop_
_entity_poly.entity_id
_entity_poly.type
_entity_poly.pdbx_seq_one_letter_code
_entity_poly.pdbx_strand_id
1 'polypeptide(L)'
;MCMKSVNRIAAFAASIVAVAACATATRPATDIRSPLSATLGPGAATGTPVALRFDPNAKVIISTAANLPAASYLPSQAARGEKVYQGTCGMCHAAGELVGEKFVATWKDRRVYDLYALVRSTMPLDNPGGLKDGEYLDVVAYLLQANKHAAPSADSLRADTASMRKTKIDVR
;
A
#
# COMPACT_ATOMS: atom_id res chain seq x y z
N MET A 1 15.19 -10.80 59.17
CA MET A 1 16.01 -11.93 58.76
C MET A 1 16.18 -11.78 57.27
N CYS A 2 17.13 -11.12 56.81
CA CYS A 2 18.58 -11.28 56.74
C CYS A 2 19.00 -12.41 55.75
N MET A 3 19.77 -11.97 54.77
CA MET A 3 20.82 -12.71 54.04
C MET A 3 20.40 -13.32 52.68
N LYS A 4 21.16 -13.25 51.62
CA LYS A 4 22.50 -12.73 51.27
C LYS A 4 22.64 -12.78 49.73
N SER A 5 23.06 -11.72 49.17
CA SER A 5 24.10 -11.47 48.21
C SER A 5 24.93 -12.71 47.82
N VAL A 6 25.02 -13.05 46.51
CA VAL A 6 26.24 -13.59 45.93
C VAL A 6 26.46 -12.97 44.53
N ASN A 7 27.44 -12.15 44.54
CA ASN A 7 28.16 -11.57 43.43
C ASN A 7 28.99 -12.66 42.71
N ARG A 8 28.92 -12.82 41.40
CA ARG A 8 29.96 -13.51 40.63
C ARG A 8 30.35 -12.69 39.44
N ILE A 9 31.44 -12.04 39.61
CA ILE A 9 32.33 -11.46 38.59
C ILE A 9 33.13 -12.61 37.95
N ALA A 10 33.15 -12.72 36.67
CA ALA A 10 34.18 -13.34 35.85
C ALA A 10 34.06 -12.69 34.46
N ALA A 11 34.87 -11.76 34.08
CA ALA A 11 36.26 -11.86 33.61
C ALA A 11 36.34 -12.26 32.12
N PHE A 12 36.62 -11.26 31.28
CA PHE A 12 37.55 -11.22 30.14
C PHE A 12 37.53 -12.34 29.09
N ALA A 13 37.17 -11.97 27.87
CA ALA A 13 37.91 -12.37 26.70
C ALA A 13 37.93 -11.26 25.67
N ALA A 14 39.08 -10.68 25.47
CA ALA A 14 39.43 -9.80 24.39
C ALA A 14 39.41 -10.58 23.08
N SER A 15 38.67 -10.13 22.07
CA SER A 15 38.75 -10.66 20.72
C SER A 15 38.97 -9.50 19.73
N ILE A 16 40.14 -9.49 19.28
CA ILE A 16 40.82 -9.01 18.05
C ILE A 16 39.89 -8.39 17.02
N VAL A 17 40.13 -7.11 16.78
CA VAL A 17 39.62 -6.30 15.65
C VAL A 17 40.29 -6.84 14.36
N ALA A 18 39.49 -7.44 13.51
CA ALA A 18 39.86 -7.67 12.11
C ALA A 18 39.34 -6.46 11.29
N VAL A 19 40.26 -5.60 10.93
CA VAL A 19 40.02 -4.52 9.97
C VAL A 19 39.91 -5.17 8.58
N ALA A 20 38.69 -5.36 8.10
CA ALA A 20 38.45 -5.72 6.71
C ALA A 20 38.49 -4.44 5.87
N ALA A 21 39.51 -4.35 5.01
CA ALA A 21 39.66 -3.29 4.03
C ALA A 21 38.47 -3.26 3.08
N CYS A 22 37.72 -2.15 3.07
CA CYS A 22 36.74 -1.85 2.03
C CYS A 22 37.48 -1.58 0.72
N ALA A 23 37.49 -2.56 -0.16
CA ALA A 23 37.85 -2.35 -1.55
C ALA A 23 36.70 -1.55 -2.21
N THR A 24 36.96 -0.29 -2.52
CA THR A 24 36.10 0.56 -3.36
C THR A 24 36.12 0.00 -4.77
N ALA A 25 35.12 -0.80 -5.11
CA ALA A 25 34.84 -1.17 -6.49
C ALA A 25 34.26 0.03 -7.22
N THR A 26 35.12 0.74 -7.93
CA THR A 26 34.72 1.76 -8.91
C THR A 26 33.99 1.07 -10.05
N ARG A 27 32.66 1.19 -10.12
CA ARG A 27 31.89 0.74 -11.27
C ARG A 27 32.17 1.70 -12.43
N PRO A 28 32.59 1.21 -13.61
CA PRO A 28 32.67 2.06 -14.78
C PRO A 28 31.25 2.51 -15.16
N ALA A 29 31.09 3.78 -15.46
CA ALA A 29 29.89 4.35 -16.04
C ALA A 29 29.64 3.68 -17.38
N THR A 30 28.65 2.82 -17.45
CA THR A 30 28.19 2.24 -18.71
C THR A 30 27.40 3.32 -19.44
N ASP A 31 27.98 3.79 -20.50
CA ASP A 31 27.42 4.72 -21.49
C ASP A 31 26.13 4.13 -22.05
N ILE A 32 24.98 4.72 -21.69
CA ILE A 32 23.67 4.30 -22.21
C ILE A 32 23.41 5.06 -23.53
N ARG A 33 24.25 4.79 -24.51
CA ARG A 33 24.00 5.12 -25.92
C ARG A 33 23.87 3.83 -26.72
N SER A 34 22.75 3.14 -26.54
CA SER A 34 22.31 2.15 -27.52
C SER A 34 21.38 2.85 -28.50
N PRO A 35 21.75 3.00 -29.77
CA PRO A 35 20.79 3.38 -30.77
C PRO A 35 19.86 2.18 -30.99
N LEU A 36 18.57 2.39 -30.77
CA LEU A 36 17.51 1.49 -31.18
C LEU A 36 17.47 1.42 -32.72
N SER A 37 18.37 0.63 -33.29
CA SER A 37 18.22 0.17 -34.66
C SER A 37 17.23 -1.00 -34.65
N ALA A 38 15.94 -0.67 -34.62
CA ALA A 38 14.92 -1.64 -34.98
C ALA A 38 14.97 -1.85 -36.47
N THR A 39 15.61 -2.92 -36.89
CA THR A 39 15.51 -3.44 -38.25
C THR A 39 14.08 -3.94 -38.44
N LEU A 40 13.22 -3.09 -39.02
CA LEU A 40 11.90 -3.49 -39.50
C LEU A 40 12.09 -4.40 -40.71
N GLY A 41 11.93 -5.71 -40.51
CA GLY A 41 11.79 -6.66 -41.61
C GLY A 41 10.55 -6.33 -42.45
N PRO A 42 10.56 -6.59 -43.76
CA PRO A 42 9.42 -6.33 -44.65
C PRO A 42 8.35 -7.41 -44.44
N GLY A 43 7.52 -7.23 -43.43
CA GLY A 43 6.27 -7.96 -43.26
C GLY A 43 5.12 -7.05 -43.65
N ALA A 44 4.55 -7.26 -44.80
CA ALA A 44 3.39 -6.53 -45.31
C ALA A 44 2.18 -6.78 -44.39
N ALA A 45 1.96 -5.89 -43.45
CA ALA A 45 0.69 -5.77 -42.77
C ALA A 45 -0.13 -4.70 -43.50
N THR A 46 -0.99 -5.14 -44.40
CA THR A 46 -2.10 -4.35 -44.95
C THR A 46 -3.13 -4.15 -43.81
N GLY A 47 -2.75 -3.44 -42.79
CA GLY A 47 -3.66 -2.93 -41.76
C GLY A 47 -4.12 -1.54 -42.21
N THR A 48 -5.38 -1.43 -42.59
CA THR A 48 -6.03 -0.14 -42.79
C THR A 48 -5.76 0.73 -41.55
N PRO A 49 -5.23 1.97 -41.68
CA PRO A 49 -5.04 2.84 -40.54
C PRO A 49 -6.41 3.08 -39.91
N VAL A 50 -6.60 2.60 -38.70
CA VAL A 50 -7.76 2.94 -37.88
C VAL A 50 -7.60 4.41 -37.54
N ALA A 51 -8.22 5.27 -38.33
CA ALA A 51 -8.33 6.66 -38.02
C ALA A 51 -9.16 6.77 -36.74
N LEU A 52 -8.50 7.15 -35.63
CA LEU A 52 -9.18 7.54 -34.41
C LEU A 52 -10.07 8.74 -34.75
N ARG A 53 -11.34 8.46 -35.07
CA ARG A 53 -12.34 9.51 -35.24
C ARG A 53 -12.59 10.11 -33.86
N PHE A 54 -12.11 11.30 -33.66
CA PHE A 54 -12.48 12.12 -32.52
C PHE A 54 -13.93 12.56 -32.74
N ASP A 55 -14.87 11.99 -31.99
CA ASP A 55 -16.26 12.46 -31.99
C ASP A 55 -16.35 13.64 -31.03
N PRO A 56 -16.55 14.89 -31.56
CA PRO A 56 -16.63 16.07 -30.72
C PRO A 56 -17.89 16.08 -29.83
N ASN A 57 -18.85 15.19 -30.10
CA ASN A 57 -20.06 15.03 -29.30
C ASN A 57 -19.99 13.83 -28.34
N ALA A 58 -18.89 13.07 -28.37
CA ALA A 58 -18.68 12.02 -27.38
C ALA A 58 -18.63 12.68 -26.01
N LYS A 59 -19.70 12.53 -25.24
CA LYS A 59 -19.74 12.95 -23.83
C LYS A 59 -18.71 12.13 -23.09
N VAL A 60 -17.51 12.70 -22.92
CA VAL A 60 -16.49 12.12 -22.03
C VAL A 60 -17.09 12.15 -20.63
N ILE A 61 -17.64 11.01 -20.21
CA ILE A 61 -18.07 10.81 -18.84
C ILE A 61 -16.78 10.66 -18.05
N ILE A 62 -16.25 11.78 -17.57
CA ILE A 62 -15.23 11.76 -16.53
C ILE A 62 -15.96 11.22 -15.29
N SER A 63 -15.88 9.93 -15.06
CA SER A 63 -16.36 9.34 -13.82
C SER A 63 -15.47 9.88 -12.70
N THR A 64 -15.89 10.99 -12.12
CA THR A 64 -15.30 11.47 -10.86
C THR A 64 -15.50 10.39 -9.81
N ALA A 65 -14.55 10.19 -8.92
CA ALA A 65 -14.67 9.19 -7.88
C ALA A 65 -15.94 9.37 -7.02
N ALA A 66 -16.47 10.59 -6.95
CA ALA A 66 -17.73 10.92 -6.27
C ALA A 66 -18.96 10.15 -6.80
N ASN A 67 -18.97 9.80 -8.10
CA ASN A 67 -20.07 9.05 -8.73
C ASN A 67 -19.89 7.52 -8.67
N LEU A 68 -18.83 7.03 -8.03
CA LEU A 68 -18.61 5.61 -7.86
C LEU A 68 -19.50 5.05 -6.73
N PRO A 69 -19.89 3.76 -6.79
CA PRO A 69 -20.55 3.11 -5.67
C PRO A 69 -19.63 3.07 -4.45
N ALA A 70 -20.22 3.07 -3.26
CA ALA A 70 -19.48 2.87 -2.02
C ALA A 70 -18.81 1.48 -2.02
N ALA A 71 -17.62 1.38 -1.45
CA ALA A 71 -16.95 0.10 -1.27
C ALA A 71 -17.72 -0.75 -0.26
N SER A 72 -17.65 -2.06 -0.44
CA SER A 72 -18.20 -3.01 0.52
C SER A 72 -17.10 -3.76 1.25
N TYR A 73 -17.38 -4.19 2.49
CA TYR A 73 -16.50 -5.02 3.31
C TYR A 73 -17.35 -5.87 4.28
N LEU A 74 -16.81 -7.01 4.71
CA LEU A 74 -17.42 -7.81 5.75
C LEU A 74 -17.08 -7.26 7.14
N PRO A 75 -18.03 -7.22 8.10
CA PRO A 75 -17.74 -6.88 9.49
C PRO A 75 -16.65 -7.77 10.11
N SER A 76 -16.64 -9.06 9.77
CA SER A 76 -15.59 -10.00 10.21
C SER A 76 -14.21 -9.65 9.63
N GLN A 77 -14.15 -9.07 8.42
CA GLN A 77 -12.93 -8.58 7.82
C GLN A 77 -12.40 -7.36 8.59
N ALA A 78 -13.26 -6.41 8.91
CA ALA A 78 -12.89 -5.27 9.73
C ALA A 78 -12.42 -5.68 11.13
N ALA A 79 -13.04 -6.67 11.75
CA ALA A 79 -12.62 -7.20 13.06
C ALA A 79 -11.24 -7.89 13.02
N ARG A 80 -10.87 -8.53 11.92
CA ARG A 80 -9.49 -9.03 11.72
C ARG A 80 -8.52 -7.88 11.55
N GLY A 81 -8.90 -6.88 10.75
CA GLY A 81 -8.11 -5.68 10.51
C GLY A 81 -7.83 -4.88 11.78
N GLU A 82 -8.78 -4.82 12.71
CA GLU A 82 -8.58 -4.21 14.02
C GLU A 82 -7.44 -4.88 14.79
N LYS A 83 -7.39 -6.21 14.79
CA LYS A 83 -6.30 -6.96 15.47
C LYS A 83 -4.96 -6.69 14.83
N VAL A 84 -4.88 -6.68 13.48
CA VAL A 84 -3.65 -6.32 12.76
C VAL A 84 -3.25 -4.88 13.07
N TYR A 85 -4.21 -3.96 13.07
CA TYR A 85 -3.97 -2.55 13.39
C TYR A 85 -3.39 -2.39 14.79
N GLN A 86 -4.01 -2.99 15.81
CA GLN A 86 -3.55 -2.93 17.20
C GLN A 86 -2.14 -3.52 17.38
N GLY A 87 -1.84 -4.64 16.70
CA GLY A 87 -0.56 -5.33 16.84
C GLY A 87 0.59 -4.71 16.05
N THR A 88 0.30 -4.02 14.95
CA THR A 88 1.32 -3.52 14.02
C THR A 88 1.29 -1.99 13.90
N CYS A 89 0.12 -1.41 13.62
CA CYS A 89 -0.01 0.02 13.37
C CYS A 89 -0.08 0.84 14.65
N GLY A 90 -0.71 0.28 15.69
CA GLY A 90 -0.93 0.93 16.98
C GLY A 90 0.34 1.25 17.78
N MET A 91 1.48 0.70 17.37
CA MET A 91 2.78 1.06 17.97
C MET A 91 3.21 2.49 17.58
N CYS A 92 2.80 2.98 16.43
CA CYS A 92 3.16 4.30 15.92
C CYS A 92 1.94 5.23 15.80
N HIS A 93 0.75 4.68 15.49
CA HIS A 93 -0.47 5.44 15.35
C HIS A 93 -1.33 5.36 16.60
N ALA A 94 -1.48 6.48 17.31
CA ALA A 94 -2.34 6.53 18.48
C ALA A 94 -3.79 6.16 18.14
N ALA A 95 -4.50 5.62 19.12
CA ALA A 95 -5.91 5.31 18.96
C ALA A 95 -6.69 6.58 18.57
N GLY A 96 -7.45 6.52 17.47
CA GLY A 96 -8.21 7.65 16.93
C GLY A 96 -7.45 8.60 16.01
N GLU A 97 -6.15 8.46 15.83
CA GLU A 97 -5.39 9.32 14.90
C GLU A 97 -5.88 9.21 13.45
N LEU A 98 -6.21 7.99 13.02
CA LEU A 98 -6.70 7.70 11.68
C LEU A 98 -8.24 7.63 11.63
N VAL A 99 -8.93 8.32 12.55
CA VAL A 99 -10.39 8.32 12.67
C VAL A 99 -10.91 9.76 12.79
N GLY A 100 -12.13 9.99 12.28
CA GLY A 100 -12.83 11.27 12.41
C GLY A 100 -12.50 12.28 11.31
N GLU A 101 -12.58 13.56 11.65
CA GLU A 101 -12.57 14.64 10.66
C GLU A 101 -11.36 14.65 9.73
N LYS A 102 -10.16 14.37 10.24
CA LYS A 102 -8.94 14.33 9.42
C LYS A 102 -8.99 13.23 8.38
N PHE A 103 -9.50 12.06 8.76
CA PHE A 103 -9.68 10.96 7.82
C PHE A 103 -10.75 11.31 6.78
N VAL A 104 -11.89 11.85 7.21
CA VAL A 104 -12.98 12.27 6.34
C VAL A 104 -12.50 13.31 5.35
N ALA A 105 -11.81 14.36 5.81
CA ALA A 105 -11.29 15.42 4.95
C ALA A 105 -10.30 14.90 3.89
N THR A 106 -9.55 13.86 4.22
CA THR A 106 -8.53 13.30 3.31
C THR A 106 -9.13 12.28 2.34
N TRP A 107 -10.04 11.42 2.81
CA TRP A 107 -10.42 10.20 2.10
C TRP A 107 -11.85 10.17 1.58
N LYS A 108 -12.73 11.06 2.03
CA LYS A 108 -14.09 11.13 1.52
C LYS A 108 -14.10 11.25 -0.01
N ASP A 109 -14.96 10.46 -0.64
CA ASP A 109 -15.14 10.39 -2.10
C ASP A 109 -13.87 10.02 -2.91
N ARG A 110 -12.79 9.59 -2.24
CA ARG A 110 -11.64 8.99 -2.91
C ARG A 110 -11.89 7.51 -3.19
N ARG A 111 -11.11 6.94 -4.10
CA ARG A 111 -11.18 5.51 -4.39
C ARG A 111 -10.59 4.70 -3.25
N VAL A 112 -11.19 3.56 -2.95
CA VAL A 112 -10.63 2.64 -1.95
C VAL A 112 -9.23 2.18 -2.33
N TYR A 113 -8.98 2.05 -3.64
CA TYR A 113 -7.64 1.74 -4.14
C TYR A 113 -6.57 2.71 -3.67
N ASP A 114 -6.87 4.00 -3.60
CA ASP A 114 -5.87 5.02 -3.23
C ASP A 114 -5.45 4.85 -1.77
N LEU A 115 -6.39 4.55 -0.87
CA LEU A 115 -6.10 4.22 0.53
C LEU A 115 -5.30 2.92 0.65
N TYR A 116 -5.76 1.85 -0.02
CA TYR A 116 -5.07 0.57 -0.02
C TYR A 116 -3.64 0.69 -0.55
N ALA A 117 -3.44 1.36 -1.68
CA ALA A 117 -2.14 1.54 -2.30
C ALA A 117 -1.18 2.33 -1.40
N LEU A 118 -1.67 3.39 -0.75
CA LEU A 118 -0.87 4.16 0.21
C LEU A 118 -0.44 3.28 1.36
N VAL A 119 -1.39 2.65 2.05
CA VAL A 119 -1.08 1.81 3.22
C VAL A 119 -0.11 0.69 2.86
N ARG A 120 -0.34 -0.01 1.75
CA ARG A 120 0.51 -1.11 1.29
C ARG A 120 1.92 -0.68 0.92
N SER A 121 2.08 0.48 0.29
CA SER A 121 3.39 0.93 -0.21
C SER A 121 4.23 1.67 0.82
N THR A 122 3.62 2.18 1.90
CA THR A 122 4.32 3.02 2.87
C THR A 122 4.29 2.48 4.30
N MET A 123 3.42 1.52 4.61
CA MET A 123 3.22 0.99 5.95
C MET A 123 3.40 -0.54 6.02
N PRO A 124 3.84 -1.08 7.17
CA PRO A 124 4.48 -0.38 8.29
C PRO A 124 5.73 0.38 7.86
N LEU A 125 6.06 1.50 8.49
CA LEU A 125 7.16 2.36 8.04
C LEU A 125 8.53 1.67 8.08
N ASP A 126 8.73 0.76 9.02
CA ASP A 126 9.94 -0.06 9.19
C ASP A 126 10.00 -1.24 8.20
N ASN A 127 8.87 -1.64 7.61
CA ASN A 127 8.79 -2.73 6.64
C ASN A 127 7.62 -2.53 5.64
N PRO A 128 7.71 -1.53 4.73
CA PRO A 128 6.68 -1.27 3.75
C PRO A 128 6.41 -2.49 2.85
N GLY A 129 5.15 -2.85 2.70
CA GLY A 129 4.74 -4.05 1.95
C GLY A 129 4.94 -5.38 2.69
N GLY A 130 5.35 -5.36 3.96
CA GLY A 130 5.71 -6.56 4.72
C GLY A 130 4.54 -7.40 5.25
N LEU A 131 3.32 -6.87 5.24
CA LEU A 131 2.12 -7.64 5.56
C LEU A 131 1.65 -8.42 4.34
N LYS A 132 0.83 -9.45 4.56
CA LYS A 132 0.14 -10.14 3.48
C LYS A 132 -0.93 -9.24 2.86
N ASP A 133 -1.22 -9.42 1.56
CA ASP A 133 -2.24 -8.63 0.88
C ASP A 133 -3.61 -8.67 1.58
N GLY A 134 -3.99 -9.83 2.12
CA GLY A 134 -5.22 -9.98 2.92
C GLY A 134 -5.23 -9.16 4.21
N GLU A 135 -4.10 -9.04 4.88
CA GLU A 135 -3.96 -8.25 6.11
C GLU A 135 -4.07 -6.75 5.82
N TYR A 136 -3.51 -6.27 4.70
CA TYR A 136 -3.71 -4.90 4.25
C TYR A 136 -5.18 -4.59 3.94
N LEU A 137 -5.89 -5.53 3.29
CA LEU A 137 -7.32 -5.37 3.03
C LEU A 137 -8.14 -5.37 4.30
N ASP A 138 -7.80 -6.23 5.25
CA ASP A 138 -8.44 -6.30 6.55
C ASP A 138 -8.25 -4.96 7.32
N VAL A 139 -7.03 -4.38 7.31
CA VAL A 139 -6.76 -3.07 7.90
C VAL A 139 -7.56 -1.96 7.20
N VAL A 140 -7.62 -1.96 5.87
CA VAL A 140 -8.45 -0.99 5.14
C VAL A 140 -9.93 -1.13 5.52
N ALA A 141 -10.46 -2.35 5.62
CA ALA A 141 -11.83 -2.59 6.07
C ALA A 141 -12.07 -2.06 7.50
N TYR A 142 -11.12 -2.26 8.41
CA TYR A 142 -11.17 -1.69 9.76
C TYR A 142 -11.21 -0.15 9.73
N LEU A 143 -10.33 0.50 8.96
CA LEU A 143 -10.31 1.96 8.85
C LEU A 143 -11.62 2.51 8.27
N LEU A 144 -12.20 1.83 7.29
CA LEU A 144 -13.51 2.17 6.74
C LEU A 144 -14.60 2.06 7.82
N GLN A 145 -14.62 0.96 8.59
CA GLN A 145 -15.58 0.75 9.67
C GLN A 145 -15.43 1.79 10.79
N ALA A 146 -14.19 2.04 11.24
CA ALA A 146 -13.90 2.99 12.30
C ALA A 146 -14.33 4.43 11.92
N ASN A 147 -14.31 4.75 10.63
CA ASN A 147 -14.74 6.03 10.07
C ASN A 147 -16.20 6.03 9.57
N LYS A 148 -17.02 5.08 10.03
CA LYS A 148 -18.46 5.01 9.72
C LYS A 148 -18.76 4.99 8.22
N HIS A 149 -17.93 4.27 7.45
CA HIS A 149 -18.21 4.01 6.05
C HIS A 149 -19.57 3.31 5.87
N ALA A 150 -20.37 3.78 4.92
CA ALA A 150 -21.80 3.48 4.84
C ALA A 150 -22.15 2.05 4.38
N ALA A 151 -21.19 1.20 4.05
CA ALA A 151 -21.51 -0.06 3.38
C ALA A 151 -20.83 -1.31 3.95
N PRO A 152 -21.14 -1.72 5.20
CA PRO A 152 -20.97 -3.12 5.54
C PRO A 152 -21.94 -3.94 4.69
N SER A 153 -21.47 -4.97 3.99
CA SER A 153 -22.30 -5.83 3.15
C SER A 153 -21.93 -7.30 3.36
N ALA A 154 -22.59 -8.19 2.61
CA ALA A 154 -22.23 -9.60 2.56
C ALA A 154 -20.92 -9.85 1.76
N ASP A 155 -20.38 -8.82 1.09
CA ASP A 155 -19.21 -8.95 0.23
C ASP A 155 -17.94 -8.44 0.89
N SER A 156 -16.86 -9.22 0.80
CA SER A 156 -15.55 -8.82 1.30
C SER A 156 -14.87 -7.82 0.37
N LEU A 157 -14.10 -6.91 0.95
CA LEU A 157 -13.13 -6.13 0.19
C LEU A 157 -12.03 -7.08 -0.34
N ARG A 158 -11.79 -7.06 -1.63
CA ARG A 158 -10.86 -7.97 -2.32
C ARG A 158 -9.65 -7.22 -2.86
N ALA A 159 -8.52 -7.93 -3.02
CA ALA A 159 -7.31 -7.43 -3.67
C ALA A 159 -7.48 -7.26 -5.20
N ASP A 160 -8.69 -7.03 -5.66
CA ASP A 160 -8.97 -6.74 -7.05
C ASP A 160 -8.84 -5.24 -7.30
N THR A 161 -7.72 -4.87 -7.88
CA THR A 161 -7.40 -3.48 -8.23
C THR A 161 -8.50 -2.84 -9.09
N ALA A 162 -9.09 -3.60 -10.02
CA ALA A 162 -10.13 -3.06 -10.89
C ALA A 162 -11.40 -2.72 -10.12
N SER A 163 -11.80 -3.58 -9.18
CA SER A 163 -12.93 -3.34 -8.28
C SER A 163 -12.67 -2.16 -7.34
N MET A 164 -11.51 -2.15 -6.66
CA MET A 164 -11.15 -1.06 -5.74
C MET A 164 -11.06 0.30 -6.43
N ARG A 165 -10.70 0.36 -7.71
CA ARG A 165 -10.69 1.60 -8.51
C ARG A 165 -12.08 2.07 -8.90
N LYS A 166 -13.07 1.19 -8.88
CA LYS A 166 -14.47 1.46 -9.24
C LYS A 166 -15.35 1.71 -8.01
N THR A 167 -14.79 1.72 -6.82
CA THR A 167 -15.51 1.97 -5.57
C THR A 167 -14.89 3.14 -4.82
N LYS A 168 -15.72 3.86 -4.07
CA LYS A 168 -15.30 5.02 -3.29
C LYS A 168 -15.42 4.79 -1.79
N ILE A 169 -14.72 5.63 -1.05
CA ILE A 169 -14.85 5.77 0.40
C ILE A 169 -16.01 6.73 0.70
N ASP A 170 -17.08 6.21 1.30
CA ASP A 170 -18.26 6.98 1.70
C ASP A 170 -18.32 7.12 3.22
N VAL A 171 -17.59 8.08 3.75
CA VAL A 171 -17.51 8.42 5.18
C VAL A 171 -18.20 9.76 5.46
N ARG A 172 -18.71 9.93 6.71
CA ARG A 172 -19.53 11.07 7.12
C ARG A 172 -19.00 11.69 8.40
#